data_932632bd7d3062d023c5332d3615a23e
#
_entry.id   932632bd7d3062d023c5332d3615a23e
#
_cell.length_a   1.000
_cell.length_b   1.000
_cell.length_c   1.000
_cell.angle_alpha   90.00
_cell.angle_beta   90.00
_cell.angle_gamma   90.00
#
_symmetry.space_group_name_H-M   'P 1'
#
loop_
_entity.id
_entity.type
_entity.pdbx_description
1 polymer ?
#
loop_
_entity_poly.entity_id
_entity_poly.type
_entity_poly.pdbx_seq_one_letter_code
_entity_poly.pdbx_strand_id
1 'polypeptide(L)'
;IAQCLVGSEMCIRDRCSSYVLEYLSNYFDITVFYYNPNIFPESEYTKRILEQQMLIGEMKGKHPISFVAGNYDREKFYELAKGLEHLKEGGERCFKCYALRLEETARMAKEAEFDYFTTTLTISPMKNAEKLNTIGAKIGEKYGVKYLQSDFKKKNGYKRSIELSNEFGLYRQDYCGCEFSVRDRKQESTGIKKK
;
A
#
# COMPACT_ATOMS: atom_id res chain seq x y z
N ILE A 1 19.54 -0.75 -15.73
CA ILE A 1 18.23 -1.33 -15.33
C ILE A 1 17.39 -0.19 -14.80
N ALA A 2 16.10 -0.17 -15.17
CA ALA A 2 15.20 0.87 -14.74
C ALA A 2 14.89 0.75 -13.23
N GLN A 3 14.75 1.91 -12.57
CA GLN A 3 14.45 2.01 -11.15
C GLN A 3 12.96 2.25 -10.93
N CYS A 4 12.36 1.50 -10.01
CA CYS A 4 10.95 1.62 -9.67
C CYS A 4 10.74 1.89 -8.18
N LEU A 5 10.09 3.02 -7.85
CA LEU A 5 9.64 3.31 -6.50
C LEU A 5 8.29 2.64 -6.26
N VAL A 6 8.24 1.72 -5.34
CA VAL A 6 7.03 0.99 -4.99
C VAL A 6 6.45 1.57 -3.70
N GLY A 7 5.33 2.29 -3.80
CA GLY A 7 4.55 2.67 -2.63
C GLY A 7 4.07 1.40 -1.94
N SER A 8 4.72 1.06 -0.81
CA SER A 8 4.32 -0.08 -0.01
C SER A 8 3.19 0.31 0.90
N GLU A 9 2.04 -0.21 0.56
CA GLU A 9 0.82 -0.01 1.30
C GLU A 9 0.40 -1.35 1.86
N MET A 10 0.66 -1.53 3.14
CA MET A 10 0.25 -2.76 3.80
C MET A 10 -1.27 -2.81 3.87
N CYS A 11 -1.83 -3.60 3.00
CA CYS A 11 -3.25 -3.90 2.95
C CYS A 11 -3.54 -5.11 3.81
N ILE A 12 -4.74 -5.12 4.38
CA ILE A 12 -5.50 -6.15 5.13
C ILE A 12 -4.80 -7.49 5.49
N ARG A 13 -3.68 -7.82 4.87
CA ARG A 13 -2.81 -8.98 5.16
C ARG A 13 -1.45 -8.62 4.57
N ASP A 14 -0.39 -8.72 5.30
CA ASP A 14 1.00 -8.38 4.89
C ASP A 14 1.51 -9.07 3.60
N ARG A 15 0.63 -9.80 2.96
CA ARG A 15 0.79 -10.51 1.71
C ARG A 15 0.94 -9.62 0.49
N CYS A 16 0.49 -8.35 0.57
CA CYS A 16 0.40 -7.52 -0.62
C CYS A 16 1.77 -7.20 -1.21
N SER A 17 2.75 -6.96 -0.36
CA SER A 17 4.10 -6.62 -0.81
C SER A 17 4.88 -7.81 -1.36
N SER A 18 4.76 -9.01 -0.76
CA SER A 18 5.63 -10.14 -1.08
C SER A 18 5.60 -10.54 -2.55
N TYR A 19 4.43 -10.79 -3.11
CA TYR A 19 4.31 -11.12 -4.54
C TYR A 19 4.67 -9.96 -5.46
N VAL A 20 4.26 -8.74 -5.11
CA VAL A 20 4.58 -7.58 -5.94
C VAL A 20 6.08 -7.38 -6.05
N LEU A 21 6.80 -7.53 -4.94
CA LEU A 21 8.26 -7.43 -4.90
C LEU A 21 8.92 -8.61 -5.62
N GLU A 22 8.45 -9.85 -5.41
CA GLU A 22 8.91 -11.03 -6.15
C GLU A 22 8.76 -10.82 -7.66
N TYR A 23 7.62 -10.32 -8.11
CA TYR A 23 7.34 -10.10 -9.53
C TYR A 23 8.18 -8.96 -10.11
N LEU A 24 8.16 -7.79 -9.48
CA LEU A 24 8.83 -6.59 -10.00
C LEU A 24 10.36 -6.68 -9.94
N SER A 25 10.91 -7.39 -8.94
CA SER A 25 12.37 -7.59 -8.85
C SER A 25 12.96 -8.38 -10.02
N ASN A 26 12.14 -8.98 -10.89
CA ASN A 26 12.61 -9.57 -12.13
C ASN A 26 12.97 -8.54 -13.21
N TYR A 27 12.49 -7.31 -13.08
CA TYR A 27 12.55 -6.29 -14.13
C TYR A 27 13.17 -4.95 -13.69
N PHE A 28 13.16 -4.65 -12.39
CA PHE A 28 13.54 -3.36 -11.83
C PHE A 28 14.43 -3.49 -10.61
N ASP A 29 15.32 -2.52 -10.42
CA ASP A 29 15.86 -2.20 -9.10
C ASP A 29 14.76 -1.48 -8.32
N ILE A 30 14.35 -2.05 -7.18
CA ILE A 30 13.18 -1.61 -6.44
C ILE A 30 13.60 -0.82 -5.20
N THR A 31 12.94 0.30 -4.96
CA THR A 31 12.90 0.92 -3.63
C THR A 31 11.47 0.87 -3.11
N VAL A 32 11.28 0.23 -1.98
CA VAL A 32 10.00 0.20 -1.27
C VAL A 32 9.89 1.45 -0.42
N PHE A 33 8.91 2.29 -0.72
CA PHE A 33 8.61 3.50 0.04
C PHE A 33 7.39 3.27 0.93
N TYR A 34 7.61 3.23 2.24
CA TYR A 34 6.55 2.98 3.21
C TYR A 34 5.98 4.30 3.74
N TYR A 35 4.88 4.77 3.15
CA TYR A 35 4.16 5.97 3.58
C TYR A 35 2.69 5.66 3.82
N ASN A 36 2.31 5.48 5.09
CA ASN A 36 0.98 5.03 5.50
C ASN A 36 0.42 5.85 6.66
N PRO A 37 0.12 7.16 6.46
CA PRO A 37 -0.33 8.04 7.54
C PRO A 37 -1.71 7.67 8.10
N ASN A 38 -2.42 6.77 7.42
CA ASN A 38 -3.73 6.27 7.83
C ASN A 38 -3.69 5.18 8.91
N ILE A 39 -2.55 4.54 9.13
CA ILE A 39 -2.45 3.42 10.08
C ILE A 39 -2.53 3.93 11.52
N PHE A 40 -3.32 3.24 12.33
CA PHE A 40 -3.53 3.53 13.74
C PHE A 40 -3.61 2.22 14.56
N PRO A 41 -3.04 2.20 15.78
CA PRO A 41 -2.18 3.21 16.41
C PRO A 41 -0.75 3.25 15.82
N GLU A 42 0.09 4.16 16.31
CA GLU A 42 1.50 4.28 15.84
C GLU A 42 2.31 3.00 16.08
N SER A 43 2.02 2.28 17.15
CA SER A 43 2.64 0.96 17.41
C SER A 43 2.36 -0.05 16.30
N GLU A 44 1.18 0.00 15.69
CA GLU A 44 0.84 -0.82 14.53
C GLU A 44 1.60 -0.37 13.28
N TYR A 45 1.77 0.94 13.09
CA TYR A 45 2.58 1.50 12.01
C TYR A 45 4.04 1.03 12.11
N THR A 46 4.63 1.16 13.29
CA THR A 46 6.02 0.72 13.57
C THR A 46 6.19 -0.78 13.36
N LYS A 47 5.24 -1.59 13.86
CA LYS A 47 5.26 -3.04 13.67
C LYS A 47 5.31 -3.41 12.18
N ARG A 48 4.50 -2.76 11.35
CA ARG A 48 4.46 -3.03 9.91
C ARG A 48 5.73 -2.61 9.18
N ILE A 49 6.39 -1.55 9.62
CA ILE A 49 7.72 -1.18 9.07
C ILE A 49 8.72 -2.30 9.32
N LEU A 50 8.79 -2.80 10.55
CA LEU A 50 9.71 -3.87 10.91
C LEU A 50 9.45 -5.15 10.10
N GLU A 51 8.19 -5.54 9.94
CA GLU A 51 7.82 -6.70 9.13
C GLU A 51 8.17 -6.52 7.64
N GLN A 52 7.97 -5.31 7.09
CA GLN A 52 8.36 -5.03 5.71
C GLN A 52 9.88 -5.09 5.53
N GLN A 53 10.65 -4.60 6.49
CA GLN A 53 12.11 -4.69 6.46
C GLN A 53 12.59 -6.13 6.59
N MET A 54 11.99 -6.93 7.47
CA MET A 54 12.29 -8.37 7.59
C MET A 54 12.01 -9.09 6.27
N LEU A 55 10.84 -8.88 5.68
CA LEU A 55 10.47 -9.47 4.39
C LEU A 55 11.52 -9.15 3.31
N ILE A 56 11.90 -7.88 3.18
CA ILE A 56 12.89 -7.46 2.18
C ILE A 56 14.25 -8.11 2.45
N GLY A 57 14.65 -8.24 3.71
CA GLY A 57 15.91 -8.88 4.09
C GLY A 57 15.96 -10.39 3.78
N GLU A 58 14.83 -11.06 3.80
CA GLU A 58 14.71 -12.49 3.51
C GLU A 58 14.47 -12.78 2.00
N MET A 59 13.92 -11.82 1.28
CA MET A 59 13.60 -12.01 -0.15
C MET A 59 14.85 -12.02 -1.02
N LYS A 60 14.95 -13.04 -1.87
CA LYS A 60 15.98 -13.14 -2.91
C LYS A 60 15.39 -12.66 -4.24
N GLY A 61 15.43 -11.34 -4.46
CA GLY A 61 15.07 -10.76 -5.75
C GLY A 61 16.16 -11.00 -6.81
N LYS A 62 15.77 -10.98 -8.09
CA LYS A 62 16.74 -10.99 -9.20
C LYS A 62 17.50 -9.67 -9.26
N HIS A 63 16.83 -8.58 -8.91
CA HIS A 63 17.40 -7.24 -8.78
C HIS A 63 17.26 -6.77 -7.33
N PRO A 64 18.08 -5.78 -6.90
CA PRO A 64 18.07 -5.25 -5.54
C PRO A 64 16.70 -4.71 -5.11
N ILE A 65 16.38 -4.93 -3.84
CA ILE A 65 15.21 -4.36 -3.19
C ILE A 65 15.68 -3.56 -1.98
N SER A 66 15.42 -2.25 -2.00
CA SER A 66 15.75 -1.32 -0.92
C SER A 66 14.50 -0.88 -0.17
N PHE A 67 14.66 -0.27 1.01
CA PHE A 67 13.56 0.22 1.83
C PHE A 67 13.79 1.64 2.31
N VAL A 68 12.74 2.48 2.22
CA VAL A 68 12.71 3.84 2.77
C VAL A 68 11.41 4.04 3.52
N ALA A 69 11.49 4.45 4.79
CA ALA A 69 10.33 4.86 5.56
C ALA A 69 9.98 6.32 5.28
N GLY A 70 8.73 6.60 4.98
CA GLY A 70 8.19 7.96 4.93
C GLY A 70 7.81 8.47 6.31
N ASN A 71 7.46 9.76 6.39
CA ASN A 71 6.99 10.38 7.61
C ASN A 71 5.63 9.81 8.03
N TYR A 72 5.41 9.75 9.34
CA TYR A 72 4.12 9.36 9.89
C TYR A 72 3.20 10.59 10.06
N ASP A 73 2.73 11.14 8.93
CA ASP A 73 1.97 12.39 8.85
C ASP A 73 0.46 12.18 9.12
N ARG A 74 0.06 11.74 10.29
CA ARG A 74 -1.34 11.44 10.63
C ARG A 74 -2.28 12.63 10.39
N GLU A 75 -1.84 13.83 10.68
CA GLU A 75 -2.63 15.04 10.52
C GLU A 75 -3.13 15.20 9.08
N LYS A 76 -2.27 14.97 8.08
CA LYS A 76 -2.65 14.99 6.67
C LYS A 76 -3.78 14.00 6.35
N PHE A 77 -3.76 12.81 6.98
CA PHE A 77 -4.81 11.83 6.81
C PHE A 77 -6.12 12.28 7.46
N TYR A 78 -6.09 12.87 8.64
CA TYR A 78 -7.31 13.36 9.30
C TYR A 78 -7.91 14.56 8.59
N GLU A 79 -7.11 15.47 8.08
CA GLU A 79 -7.59 16.60 7.28
C GLU A 79 -8.37 16.12 6.05
N LEU A 80 -7.82 15.17 5.29
CA LEU A 80 -8.51 14.64 4.11
C LEU A 80 -9.76 13.81 4.46
N ALA A 81 -9.81 13.23 5.66
CA ALA A 81 -10.94 12.42 6.11
C ALA A 81 -12.08 13.25 6.71
N LYS A 82 -11.84 14.53 6.99
CA LYS A 82 -12.80 15.44 7.61
C LYS A 82 -14.10 15.52 6.81
N GLY A 83 -15.21 15.22 7.47
CA GLY A 83 -16.54 15.15 6.86
C GLY A 83 -16.85 13.82 6.14
N LEU A 84 -15.86 12.91 6.03
CA LEU A 84 -16.01 11.61 5.38
C LEU A 84 -15.86 10.43 6.35
N GLU A 85 -15.81 10.70 7.66
CA GLU A 85 -15.56 9.71 8.72
C GLU A 85 -16.62 8.62 8.77
N HIS A 86 -17.85 8.95 8.38
CA HIS A 86 -19.02 8.08 8.37
C HIS A 86 -19.08 7.13 7.17
N LEU A 87 -18.28 7.39 6.13
CA LEU A 87 -18.28 6.58 4.92
C LEU A 87 -17.65 5.20 5.18
N LYS A 88 -18.23 4.17 4.56
CA LYS A 88 -17.69 2.80 4.62
C LYS A 88 -16.33 2.67 3.94
N GLU A 89 -15.60 1.61 4.27
CA GLU A 89 -14.37 1.24 3.55
C GLU A 89 -14.66 1.04 2.05
N GLY A 90 -13.75 1.52 1.20
CA GLY A 90 -13.90 1.48 -0.26
C GLY A 90 -14.61 2.70 -0.87
N GLY A 91 -15.13 3.62 -0.05
CA GLY A 91 -15.78 4.86 -0.49
C GLY A 91 -14.79 6.02 -0.76
N GLU A 92 -15.34 7.23 -0.89
CA GLU A 92 -14.59 8.45 -1.25
C GLU A 92 -13.41 8.74 -0.32
N ARG A 93 -13.59 8.56 1.01
CA ARG A 93 -12.49 8.68 1.98
C ARG A 93 -11.29 7.82 1.59
N CYS A 94 -11.52 6.58 1.17
CA CYS A 94 -10.45 5.68 0.74
C CYS A 94 -9.79 6.16 -0.56
N PHE A 95 -10.55 6.71 -1.50
CA PHE A 95 -9.97 7.24 -2.74
C PHE A 95 -9.08 8.46 -2.49
N LYS A 96 -9.47 9.35 -1.58
CA LYS A 96 -8.62 10.46 -1.13
C LYS A 96 -7.35 9.95 -0.42
N CYS A 97 -7.47 8.91 0.41
CA CYS A 97 -6.33 8.27 1.06
C CYS A 97 -5.37 7.65 0.04
N TYR A 98 -5.87 7.01 -1.03
CA TYR A 98 -5.01 6.51 -2.11
C TYR A 98 -4.29 7.65 -2.83
N ALA A 99 -5.00 8.74 -3.13
CA ALA A 99 -4.40 9.90 -3.78
C ALA A 99 -3.27 10.50 -2.93
N LEU A 100 -3.49 10.73 -1.63
CA LEU A 100 -2.47 11.23 -0.71
C LEU A 100 -1.19 10.39 -0.74
N ARG A 101 -1.35 9.08 -0.69
CA ARG A 101 -0.22 8.15 -0.60
C ARG A 101 0.52 8.03 -1.93
N LEU A 102 -0.22 7.94 -3.05
CA LEU A 102 0.36 7.93 -4.39
C LEU A 102 1.04 9.26 -4.73
N GLU A 103 0.49 10.37 -4.26
CA GLU A 103 1.06 11.69 -4.47
C GLU A 103 2.42 11.84 -3.79
N GLU A 104 2.53 11.39 -2.53
CA GLU A 104 3.80 11.40 -1.81
C GLU A 104 4.83 10.44 -2.45
N THR A 105 4.37 9.27 -2.93
CA THR A 105 5.22 8.33 -3.67
C THR A 105 5.73 8.96 -4.97
N ALA A 106 4.87 9.64 -5.74
CA ALA A 106 5.26 10.29 -6.98
C ALA A 106 6.20 11.48 -6.74
N ARG A 107 5.97 12.27 -5.67
CA ARG A 107 6.85 13.37 -5.27
C ARG A 107 8.25 12.84 -4.99
N MET A 108 8.36 11.80 -4.17
CA MET A 108 9.64 11.17 -3.84
C MET A 108 10.29 10.55 -5.09
N ALA A 109 9.50 9.90 -5.95
CA ALA A 109 10.02 9.35 -7.21
C ALA A 109 10.61 10.43 -8.11
N LYS A 110 9.99 11.61 -8.16
CA LYS A 110 10.50 12.75 -8.92
C LYS A 110 11.79 13.30 -8.33
N GLU A 111 11.82 13.49 -7.01
CA GLU A 111 12.99 14.08 -6.31
C GLU A 111 14.22 13.18 -6.37
N ALA A 112 14.03 11.87 -6.33
CA ALA A 112 15.10 10.88 -6.38
C ALA A 112 15.30 10.28 -7.79
N GLU A 113 14.70 10.89 -8.82
CA GLU A 113 14.89 10.56 -10.25
C GLU A 113 14.58 9.10 -10.63
N PHE A 114 13.57 8.50 -10.01
CA PHE A 114 13.09 7.17 -10.40
C PHE A 114 12.41 7.20 -11.78
N ASP A 115 12.60 6.14 -12.56
CA ASP A 115 11.95 5.98 -13.87
C ASP A 115 10.44 5.74 -13.76
N TYR A 116 10.06 5.00 -12.73
CA TYR A 116 8.66 4.58 -12.50
C TYR A 116 8.29 4.67 -11.02
N PHE A 117 6.98 4.83 -10.77
CA PHE A 117 6.40 4.54 -9.46
C PHE A 117 5.14 3.69 -9.61
N THR A 118 4.81 2.94 -8.57
CA THR A 118 3.61 2.09 -8.51
C THR A 118 3.16 1.88 -7.06
N THR A 119 2.16 1.02 -6.85
CA THR A 119 1.62 0.69 -5.53
C THR A 119 1.38 -0.81 -5.38
N THR A 120 1.54 -1.33 -4.19
CA THR A 120 1.19 -2.72 -3.85
C THR A 120 -0.32 -2.93 -3.67
N LEU A 121 -1.14 -1.87 -3.55
CA LEU A 121 -2.58 -1.98 -3.27
C LEU A 121 -3.38 -2.77 -4.30
N THR A 122 -2.95 -2.76 -5.56
CA THR A 122 -3.70 -3.40 -6.64
C THR A 122 -3.77 -4.93 -6.54
N ILE A 123 -2.99 -5.55 -5.65
CA ILE A 123 -3.09 -6.99 -5.38
C ILE A 123 -4.26 -7.34 -4.45
N SER A 124 -4.73 -6.40 -3.65
CA SER A 124 -5.81 -6.65 -2.69
C SER A 124 -7.15 -6.82 -3.40
N PRO A 125 -7.91 -7.91 -3.13
CA PRO A 125 -9.25 -8.10 -3.68
C PRO A 125 -10.24 -7.04 -3.16
N MET A 126 -9.97 -6.43 -2.01
CA MET A 126 -10.82 -5.40 -1.40
C MET A 126 -10.57 -4.00 -1.98
N LYS A 127 -9.62 -3.84 -2.89
CA LYS A 127 -9.26 -2.56 -3.47
C LYS A 127 -9.58 -2.52 -4.97
N ASN A 128 -10.11 -1.37 -5.40
CA ASN A 128 -10.44 -1.14 -6.80
C ASN A 128 -9.17 -0.77 -7.57
N ALA A 129 -8.62 -1.73 -8.34
CA ALA A 129 -7.39 -1.55 -9.11
C ALA A 129 -7.56 -0.52 -10.24
N GLU A 130 -8.72 -0.46 -10.88
CA GLU A 130 -9.01 0.52 -11.94
C GLU A 130 -8.96 1.95 -11.38
N LYS A 131 -9.61 2.17 -10.22
CA LYS A 131 -9.59 3.47 -9.55
C LYS A 131 -8.19 3.87 -9.11
N LEU A 132 -7.40 2.92 -8.55
CA LEU A 132 -6.00 3.14 -8.19
C LEU A 132 -5.16 3.52 -9.42
N ASN A 133 -5.30 2.82 -10.53
CA ASN A 133 -4.58 3.10 -11.77
C ASN A 133 -4.97 4.46 -12.35
N THR A 134 -6.26 4.82 -12.31
CA THR A 134 -6.73 6.15 -12.76
C THR A 134 -6.12 7.27 -11.92
N ILE A 135 -6.09 7.11 -10.60
CA ILE A 135 -5.50 8.10 -9.67
C ILE A 135 -3.98 8.17 -9.91
N GLY A 136 -3.30 7.02 -9.97
CA GLY A 136 -1.85 6.95 -10.17
C GLY A 136 -1.41 7.56 -11.50
N ALA A 137 -2.13 7.31 -12.59
CA ALA A 137 -1.82 7.89 -13.90
C ALA A 137 -1.91 9.44 -13.88
N LYS A 138 -3.00 10.00 -13.32
CA LYS A 138 -3.16 11.46 -13.18
C LYS A 138 -2.06 12.11 -12.32
N ILE A 139 -1.65 11.42 -11.24
CA ILE A 139 -0.57 11.89 -10.39
C ILE A 139 0.76 11.80 -11.13
N GLY A 140 0.99 10.72 -11.89
CA GLY A 140 2.18 10.57 -12.73
C GLY A 140 2.34 11.71 -13.74
N GLU A 141 1.26 12.09 -14.41
CA GLU A 141 1.22 13.26 -15.31
C GLU A 141 1.57 14.56 -14.55
N LYS A 142 0.98 14.77 -13.38
CA LYS A 142 1.21 15.96 -12.53
C LYS A 142 2.68 16.12 -12.13
N TYR A 143 3.35 15.02 -11.74
CA TYR A 143 4.73 15.04 -11.26
C TYR A 143 5.78 14.77 -12.36
N GLY A 144 5.34 14.38 -13.57
CA GLY A 144 6.23 14.04 -14.67
C GLY A 144 7.02 12.74 -14.43
N VAL A 145 6.43 11.78 -13.70
CA VAL A 145 7.00 10.45 -13.45
C VAL A 145 6.06 9.38 -13.97
N LYS A 146 6.56 8.36 -14.62
CA LYS A 146 5.73 7.29 -15.20
C LYS A 146 5.09 6.43 -14.11
N TYR A 147 3.76 6.37 -14.10
CA TYR A 147 3.04 5.43 -13.24
C TYR A 147 2.95 4.05 -13.89
N LEU A 148 3.46 3.02 -13.22
CA LEU A 148 3.35 1.64 -13.67
C LEU A 148 1.96 1.09 -13.33
N GLN A 149 1.05 1.10 -14.31
CA GLN A 149 -0.29 0.56 -14.15
C GLN A 149 -0.24 -0.95 -13.90
N SER A 150 -1.00 -1.42 -12.93
CA SER A 150 -0.94 -2.81 -12.50
C SER A 150 -2.29 -3.33 -11.99
N ASP A 151 -2.49 -4.63 -12.11
CA ASP A 151 -3.51 -5.38 -11.39
C ASP A 151 -2.89 -6.70 -10.94
N PHE A 152 -2.12 -6.63 -9.86
CA PHE A 152 -1.35 -7.76 -9.33
C PHE A 152 -2.23 -8.91 -8.80
N LYS A 153 -3.56 -8.74 -8.71
CA LYS A 153 -4.48 -9.84 -8.40
C LYS A 153 -4.54 -10.89 -9.50
N LYS A 154 -4.37 -10.43 -10.76
CA LYS A 154 -4.46 -11.28 -11.95
C LYS A 154 -3.31 -12.29 -11.99
N LYS A 155 -3.44 -13.27 -12.89
CA LYS A 155 -2.43 -14.32 -13.11
C LYS A 155 -2.02 -15.04 -11.82
N ASN A 156 -2.98 -15.33 -10.92
CA ASN A 156 -2.77 -15.97 -9.63
C ASN A 156 -1.90 -15.20 -8.63
N GLY A 157 -1.63 -13.90 -8.84
CA GLY A 157 -0.78 -13.13 -7.96
C GLY A 157 -1.28 -13.07 -6.52
N TYR A 158 -2.60 -12.95 -6.32
CA TYR A 158 -3.18 -13.01 -4.98
C TYR A 158 -2.95 -14.38 -4.30
N LYS A 159 -3.10 -15.48 -5.04
CA LYS A 159 -2.81 -16.83 -4.53
C LYS A 159 -1.34 -16.95 -4.15
N ARG A 160 -0.42 -16.53 -5.02
CA ARG A 160 1.02 -16.56 -4.76
C ARG A 160 1.39 -15.72 -3.54
N SER A 161 0.76 -14.55 -3.35
CA SER A 161 0.99 -13.73 -2.15
C SER A 161 0.58 -14.44 -0.84
N ILE A 162 -0.41 -15.33 -0.90
CA ILE A 162 -0.80 -16.18 0.24
C ILE A 162 0.30 -17.22 0.54
N GLU A 163 0.82 -17.86 -0.49
CA GLU A 163 1.90 -18.85 -0.37
C GLU A 163 3.14 -18.20 0.24
N LEU A 164 3.60 -17.09 -0.32
CA LEU A 164 4.73 -16.32 0.20
C LEU A 164 4.56 -15.89 1.66
N SER A 165 3.35 -15.47 2.04
CA SER A 165 3.08 -15.09 3.43
C SER A 165 3.23 -16.25 4.41
N ASN A 166 2.91 -17.47 3.97
CA ASN A 166 3.11 -18.65 4.78
C ASN A 166 4.59 -19.04 4.81
N GLU A 167 5.31 -18.93 3.68
CA GLU A 167 6.74 -19.19 3.57
C GLU A 167 7.56 -18.29 4.50
N PHE A 168 7.24 -16.99 4.55
CA PHE A 168 7.95 -15.98 5.36
C PHE A 168 7.34 -15.77 6.77
N GLY A 169 6.29 -16.51 7.16
CA GLY A 169 5.65 -16.37 8.47
C GLY A 169 5.05 -14.98 8.74
N LEU A 170 4.61 -14.26 7.70
CA LEU A 170 4.17 -12.87 7.81
C LEU A 170 2.88 -12.73 8.63
N TYR A 171 2.81 -11.68 9.45
CA TYR A 171 1.64 -11.33 10.25
C TYR A 171 0.40 -11.13 9.40
N ARG A 172 -0.72 -11.65 9.84
CA ARG A 172 -1.99 -11.65 9.09
C ARG A 172 -2.98 -10.69 9.71
N GLN A 173 -3.23 -9.59 9.02
CA GLN A 173 -4.34 -8.70 9.35
C GLN A 173 -5.52 -8.93 8.43
N ASP A 174 -6.68 -8.54 8.91
CA ASP A 174 -7.94 -8.64 8.21
C ASP A 174 -8.67 -7.29 8.07
N TYR A 175 -8.00 -6.16 8.35
CA TYR A 175 -8.53 -4.80 8.25
C TYR A 175 -7.51 -3.81 7.64
N CYS A 176 -7.99 -2.67 7.14
CA CYS A 176 -7.17 -1.67 6.46
C CYS A 176 -6.10 -1.03 7.37
N GLY A 177 -6.30 -1.05 8.69
CA GLY A 177 -5.42 -0.40 9.66
C GLY A 177 -5.73 1.07 9.93
N CYS A 178 -6.61 1.73 9.17
CA CYS A 178 -7.07 3.06 9.54
C CYS A 178 -8.08 2.99 10.68
N GLU A 179 -8.09 4.02 11.51
CA GLU A 179 -8.98 4.11 12.69
C GLU A 179 -10.45 3.85 12.36
N PHE A 180 -10.92 4.35 11.22
CA PHE A 180 -12.30 4.18 10.78
C PHE A 180 -12.63 2.72 10.45
N SER A 181 -11.72 1.98 9.80
CA SER A 181 -11.94 0.56 9.52
C SER A 181 -11.87 -0.30 10.79
N VAL A 182 -11.03 0.07 11.76
CA VAL A 182 -10.98 -0.57 13.09
C VAL A 182 -12.32 -0.36 13.83
N ARG A 183 -12.84 0.86 13.80
CA ARG A 183 -14.14 1.19 14.42
C ARG A 183 -15.29 0.40 13.79
N ASP A 184 -15.36 0.39 12.46
CA ASP A 184 -16.43 -0.28 11.73
C ASP A 184 -16.45 -1.79 12.04
N ARG A 185 -15.30 -2.43 12.14
CA ARG A 185 -15.18 -3.84 12.57
C ARG A 185 -15.64 -4.11 13.99
N LYS A 186 -15.23 -3.25 14.93
CA LYS A 186 -15.67 -3.39 16.31
C LYS A 186 -17.19 -3.34 16.40
N GLN A 187 -17.86 -2.51 15.60
CA GLN A 187 -19.31 -2.41 15.54
C GLN A 187 -19.96 -3.67 14.93
N GLU A 188 -19.36 -4.26 13.91
CA GLU A 188 -19.83 -5.51 13.30
C GLU A 188 -19.69 -6.70 14.27
N SER A 189 -18.59 -6.79 15.02
CA SER A 189 -18.36 -7.86 15.99
C SER A 189 -19.24 -7.79 17.23
N THR A 190 -19.72 -6.58 17.58
CA THR A 190 -20.63 -6.36 18.73
C THR A 190 -22.11 -6.45 18.37
N GLY A 191 -22.47 -6.77 17.12
CA GLY A 191 -23.86 -6.95 16.68
C GLY A 191 -24.69 -5.67 16.62
N ILE A 192 -24.08 -4.51 16.82
CA ILE A 192 -24.78 -3.21 16.75
C ILE A 192 -24.87 -2.78 15.29
N LYS A 193 -25.85 -3.31 14.56
CA LYS A 193 -26.26 -2.74 13.28
C LYS A 193 -26.91 -1.39 13.56
N LYS A 194 -26.30 -0.31 13.10
CA LYS A 194 -27.01 0.97 13.01
C LYS A 194 -28.19 0.79 12.04
N LYS A 195 -29.40 0.97 12.57
CA LYS A 195 -30.63 1.13 11.79
C LYS A 195 -30.55 2.40 10.94
#